data_bba531120845d438f97a8e3b6795af1d
#
_entry.id   bba531120845d438f97a8e3b6795af1d
#
_cell.length_a   1.000
_cell.length_b   1.000
_cell.length_c   1.000
_cell.angle_alpha   90.00
_cell.angle_beta   90.00
_cell.angle_gamma   90.00
#
_symmetry.space_group_name_H-M   'P 1'
#
loop_
_entity.id
_entity.type
_entity.pdbx_description
1 polymer ?
#
loop_
_entity_poly.entity_id
_entity_poly.type
_entity_poly.pdbx_seq_one_letter_code
_entity_poly.pdbx_strand_id
1 'polypeptide(L)'
;VLGSRGLGDVYKRQIYGIGHAVYTISDPRALLLKELARDLAREKGKEREFAFLELLEERAIATFGRIKNNGKTVSSNIDFYSGFVYEMIGLPQEIFTPLFAMARIVGWCAHRNEELNFEGKRIIRPAYKNVLDDLAYIPIKKR
;
A
#
# COMPACT_ATOMS: atom_id res chain seq x y z
N VAL A 1 15.70 -2.94 14.84
CA VAL A 1 15.69 -4.40 14.97
C VAL A 1 15.68 -5.10 13.61
N LEU A 2 16.16 -4.44 12.63
CA LEU A 2 16.51 -5.07 11.34
C LEU A 2 18.01 -5.40 11.36
N GLY A 3 18.50 -5.71 12.57
CA GLY A 3 19.84 -6.13 12.79
C GLY A 3 20.13 -7.40 12.01
N SER A 4 21.23 -7.40 11.34
CA SER A 4 22.04 -8.51 10.88
C SER A 4 21.52 -9.48 9.82
N ARG A 5 20.26 -9.52 9.47
CA ARG A 5 19.83 -10.27 8.29
C ARG A 5 19.88 -9.41 7.05
N GLY A 6 21.08 -9.18 6.54
CA GLY A 6 21.22 -8.69 5.18
C GLY A 6 20.47 -7.40 4.85
N LEU A 7 20.42 -6.43 5.79
CA LEU A 7 19.95 -5.08 5.46
C LEU A 7 20.51 -4.63 4.11
N GLY A 8 21.79 -4.97 3.85
CA GLY A 8 22.42 -4.72 2.57
C GLY A 8 21.77 -5.44 1.39
N ASP A 9 21.25 -6.66 1.58
CA ASP A 9 20.60 -7.42 0.51
C ASP A 9 19.15 -7.00 0.28
N VAL A 10 18.44 -6.63 1.33
CA VAL A 10 17.07 -6.08 1.23
C VAL A 10 17.10 -4.71 0.56
N TYR A 11 17.96 -3.81 1.00
CA TYR A 11 18.09 -2.46 0.41
C TYR A 11 18.62 -2.46 -1.02
N LYS A 12 19.41 -3.46 -1.40
CA LYS A 12 19.94 -3.55 -2.77
C LYS A 12 18.93 -3.99 -3.82
N ARG A 13 17.75 -4.48 -3.42
CA ARG A 13 16.82 -5.15 -4.35
C ARG A 13 15.38 -4.67 -4.29
N GLN A 14 15.05 -3.73 -3.41
CA GLN A 14 13.67 -3.27 -3.23
C GLN A 14 13.54 -1.77 -3.41
N ILE A 15 12.54 -1.38 -4.20
CA ILE A 15 12.00 -0.03 -4.19
C ILE A 15 10.70 -0.12 -3.39
N TYR A 16 10.65 0.55 -2.24
CA TYR A 16 9.47 0.57 -1.39
C TYR A 16 8.29 1.14 -2.16
N GLY A 17 7.11 0.56 -1.92
CA GLY A 17 5.90 0.99 -2.59
C GLY A 17 5.69 0.41 -3.99
N ILE A 18 6.60 -0.45 -4.49
CA ILE A 18 6.43 -1.15 -5.76
C ILE A 18 6.18 -2.64 -5.51
N GLY A 19 5.05 -3.13 -6.03
CA GLY A 19 4.59 -4.51 -5.90
C GLY A 19 3.57 -4.71 -4.79
N HIS A 20 2.72 -5.72 -4.93
CA HIS A 20 1.72 -6.11 -3.97
C HIS A 20 1.45 -7.61 -4.07
N ALA A 21 1.03 -8.24 -2.96
CA ALA A 21 0.75 -9.67 -2.92
C ALA A 21 -0.52 -10.04 -3.71
N VAL A 22 -1.48 -9.13 -3.82
CA VAL A 22 -2.77 -9.34 -4.49
C VAL A 22 -2.88 -8.51 -5.77
N TYR A 23 -2.60 -7.21 -5.69
CA TYR A 23 -2.70 -6.30 -6.84
C TYR A 23 -1.43 -6.37 -7.69
N THR A 24 -1.56 -6.92 -8.90
CA THR A 24 -0.44 -7.06 -9.84
C THR A 24 -0.49 -6.07 -10.99
N ILE A 25 -1.69 -5.71 -11.44
CA ILE A 25 -1.91 -4.79 -12.56
C ILE A 25 -2.01 -3.35 -12.04
N SER A 26 -2.80 -3.13 -11.01
CA SER A 26 -3.05 -1.82 -10.41
C SER A 26 -3.58 -1.98 -9.00
N ASP A 27 -3.14 -1.11 -8.07
CA ASP A 27 -3.75 -0.95 -6.76
C ASP A 27 -4.70 0.26 -6.80
N PRO A 28 -6.02 0.07 -6.75
CA PRO A 28 -6.98 1.17 -6.86
C PRO A 28 -6.83 2.20 -5.74
N ARG A 29 -6.30 1.80 -4.57
CA ARG A 29 -6.02 2.71 -3.46
C ARG A 29 -4.84 3.63 -3.78
N ALA A 30 -3.81 3.10 -4.45
CA ALA A 30 -2.66 3.89 -4.88
C ALA A 30 -3.04 4.91 -5.95
N LEU A 31 -3.95 4.56 -6.87
CA LEU A 31 -4.45 5.48 -7.88
C LEU A 31 -5.18 6.67 -7.26
N LEU A 32 -6.12 6.41 -6.34
CA LEU A 32 -6.84 7.47 -5.62
C LEU A 32 -5.88 8.35 -4.81
N LEU A 33 -4.93 7.75 -4.11
CA LEU A 33 -3.95 8.50 -3.33
C LEU A 33 -3.03 9.33 -4.22
N LYS A 34 -2.68 8.84 -5.40
CA LYS A 34 -1.88 9.56 -6.40
C LYS A 34 -2.59 10.84 -6.86
N GLU A 35 -3.89 10.79 -7.11
CA GLU A 35 -4.69 11.97 -7.48
C GLU A 35 -4.70 13.00 -6.36
N LEU A 36 -4.98 12.57 -5.13
CA LEU A 36 -4.94 13.44 -3.95
C LEU A 36 -3.54 14.04 -3.73
N ALA A 37 -2.48 13.25 -3.91
CA ALA A 37 -1.11 13.71 -3.79
C ALA A 37 -0.76 14.78 -4.83
N ARG A 38 -1.28 14.64 -6.06
CA ARG A 38 -1.10 15.63 -7.14
C ARG A 38 -1.77 16.95 -6.80
N ASP A 39 -3.00 16.90 -6.31
CA ASP A 39 -3.73 18.11 -5.94
C ASP A 39 -3.08 18.82 -4.76
N LEU A 40 -2.65 18.05 -3.76
CA LEU A 40 -1.93 18.58 -2.61
C LEU A 40 -0.56 19.16 -3.00
N ALA A 41 0.15 18.56 -3.95
CA ALA A 41 1.40 19.08 -4.49
C ALA A 41 1.20 20.46 -5.13
N ARG A 42 0.12 20.66 -5.90
CA ARG A 42 -0.24 21.95 -6.47
C ARG A 42 -0.55 22.98 -5.38
N GLU A 43 -1.32 22.61 -4.38
CA GLU A 43 -1.65 23.49 -3.25
C GLU A 43 -0.41 23.96 -2.49
N LYS A 44 0.58 23.08 -2.34
CA LYS A 44 1.80 23.33 -1.58
C LYS A 44 2.99 23.82 -2.42
N GLY A 45 2.83 23.99 -3.74
CA GLY A 45 3.94 24.37 -4.63
C GLY A 45 5.05 23.32 -4.73
N LYS A 46 4.67 22.03 -4.69
CA LYS A 46 5.56 20.87 -4.68
C LYS A 46 5.41 20.00 -5.92
N GLU A 47 5.01 20.58 -7.04
CA GLU A 47 4.77 19.87 -8.29
C GLU A 47 6.04 19.20 -8.84
N ARG A 48 7.22 19.80 -8.59
CA ARG A 48 8.50 19.20 -9.04
C ARG A 48 8.79 17.89 -8.31
N GLU A 49 8.62 17.89 -7.01
CA GLU A 49 8.82 16.71 -6.18
C GLU A 49 7.81 15.60 -6.55
N PHE A 50 6.56 15.97 -6.80
CA PHE A 50 5.55 15.02 -7.24
C PHE A 50 5.85 14.46 -8.64
N ALA A 51 6.25 15.29 -9.61
CA ALA A 51 6.66 14.86 -10.95
C ALA A 51 7.86 13.90 -10.89
N PHE A 52 8.79 14.11 -9.96
CA PHE A 52 9.88 13.18 -9.72
C PHE A 52 9.40 11.81 -9.24
N LEU A 53 8.40 11.78 -8.35
CA LEU A 53 7.79 10.51 -7.90
C LEU A 53 7.08 9.79 -9.05
N GLU A 54 6.36 10.49 -9.91
CA GLU A 54 5.71 9.90 -11.08
C GLU A 54 6.75 9.29 -12.04
N LEU A 55 7.83 9.99 -12.29
CA LEU A 55 8.93 9.48 -13.11
C LEU A 55 9.60 8.26 -12.47
N LEU A 56 9.80 8.29 -11.16
CA LEU A 56 10.36 7.15 -10.41
C LEU A 56 9.46 5.93 -10.49
N GLU A 57 8.15 6.09 -10.33
CA GLU A 57 7.17 5.01 -10.48
C GLU A 57 7.28 4.37 -11.86
N GLU A 58 7.20 5.18 -12.92
CA GLU A 58 7.30 4.71 -14.31
C GLU A 58 8.59 3.93 -14.56
N ARG A 59 9.72 4.49 -14.15
CA ARG A 59 11.05 3.88 -14.37
C ARG A 59 11.24 2.62 -13.54
N ALA A 60 10.74 2.57 -12.33
CA ALA A 60 10.82 1.40 -11.47
C ALA A 60 10.02 0.23 -12.07
N ILE A 61 8.78 0.47 -12.50
CA ILE A 61 7.93 -0.54 -13.12
C ILE A 61 8.56 -1.06 -14.43
N ALA A 62 9.01 -0.16 -15.29
CA ALA A 62 9.66 -0.53 -16.56
C ALA A 62 10.95 -1.33 -16.33
N THR A 63 11.74 -0.95 -15.34
CA THR A 63 13.00 -1.64 -15.00
C THR A 63 12.73 -3.02 -14.42
N PHE A 64 11.72 -3.15 -13.56
CA PHE A 64 11.31 -4.45 -13.03
C PHE A 64 10.92 -5.42 -14.14
N GLY A 65 10.10 -4.96 -15.10
CA GLY A 65 9.68 -5.78 -16.25
C GLY A 65 10.87 -6.28 -17.07
N ARG A 66 11.89 -5.43 -17.27
CA ARG A 66 13.12 -5.82 -18.01
C ARG A 66 13.98 -6.82 -17.24
N ILE A 67 14.16 -6.62 -15.93
CA ILE A 67 15.06 -7.48 -15.12
C ILE A 67 14.43 -8.85 -14.86
N LYS A 68 13.15 -8.88 -14.53
CA LYS A 68 12.48 -10.13 -14.14
C LYS A 68 12.15 -11.02 -15.34
N ASN A 69 11.94 -10.49 -16.51
CA ASN A 69 11.66 -11.18 -17.78
C ASN A 69 10.81 -12.47 -17.69
N ASN A 70 9.89 -12.49 -16.70
CA ASN A 70 9.08 -13.67 -16.39
C ASN A 70 7.57 -13.42 -16.63
N GLY A 71 7.24 -12.37 -17.38
CA GLY A 71 5.86 -11.97 -17.67
C GLY A 71 5.09 -11.41 -16.48
N LYS A 72 5.72 -11.27 -15.31
CA LYS A 72 5.07 -10.66 -14.14
C LYS A 72 5.10 -9.16 -14.23
N THR A 73 3.92 -8.57 -14.19
CA THR A 73 3.74 -7.12 -14.00
C THR A 73 3.79 -6.78 -12.51
N VAL A 74 4.17 -5.55 -12.21
CA VAL A 74 4.07 -4.96 -10.87
C VAL A 74 3.46 -3.58 -11.00
N SER A 75 2.77 -3.15 -9.97
CA SER A 75 2.24 -1.80 -9.84
C SER A 75 2.74 -1.15 -8.57
N SER A 76 2.63 0.17 -8.48
CA SER A 76 2.76 0.87 -7.21
C SER A 76 1.64 0.44 -6.26
N ASN A 77 1.96 0.38 -4.98
CA ASN A 77 0.99 0.16 -3.92
C ASN A 77 0.77 1.47 -3.13
N ILE A 78 -0.08 1.40 -2.10
CA ILE A 78 -0.48 2.57 -1.31
C ILE A 78 0.72 3.29 -0.67
N ASP A 79 1.78 2.55 -0.31
CA ASP A 79 2.92 3.11 0.42
C ASP A 79 3.78 4.03 -0.46
N PHE A 80 3.70 3.90 -1.79
CA PHE A 80 4.52 4.69 -2.71
C PHE A 80 4.23 6.20 -2.60
N TYR A 81 2.96 6.58 -2.48
CA TYR A 81 2.54 7.98 -2.38
C TYR A 81 2.20 8.43 -0.97
N SER A 82 1.97 7.51 -0.02
CA SER A 82 1.54 7.87 1.33
C SER A 82 2.56 8.72 2.08
N GLY A 83 3.84 8.40 1.94
CA GLY A 83 4.92 9.18 2.56
C GLY A 83 4.93 10.63 2.10
N PHE A 84 4.78 10.86 0.79
CA PHE A 84 4.68 12.21 0.22
C PHE A 84 3.47 12.97 0.77
N VAL A 85 2.29 12.31 0.82
CA VAL A 85 1.08 12.95 1.39
C VAL A 85 1.28 13.31 2.84
N TYR A 86 1.86 12.43 3.64
CA TYR A 86 2.12 12.69 5.06
C TYR A 86 3.07 13.87 5.27
N GLU A 87 4.11 13.96 4.45
CA GLU A 87 5.03 15.10 4.46
C GLU A 87 4.31 16.41 4.11
N MET A 88 3.47 16.41 3.07
CA MET A 88 2.72 17.60 2.65
C MET A 88 1.74 18.11 3.69
N ILE A 89 1.19 17.24 4.52
CA ILE A 89 0.32 17.63 5.65
C ILE A 89 1.08 17.88 6.95
N GLY A 90 2.42 17.83 6.91
CA GLY A 90 3.28 18.21 8.03
C GLY A 90 3.43 17.14 9.11
N LEU A 91 3.18 15.86 8.80
CA LEU A 91 3.40 14.79 9.75
C LEU A 91 4.89 14.41 9.84
N PRO A 92 5.44 14.24 11.04
CA PRO A 92 6.81 13.77 11.21
C PRO A 92 6.95 12.31 10.76
N GLN A 93 8.09 11.98 10.16
CA GLN A 93 8.33 10.67 9.55
C GLN A 93 8.21 9.50 10.54
N GLU A 94 8.51 9.75 11.80
CA GLU A 94 8.47 8.76 12.89
C GLU A 94 7.08 8.18 13.11
N ILE A 95 6.02 8.93 12.76
CA ILE A 95 4.64 8.48 12.96
C ILE A 95 4.02 7.78 11.73
N PHE A 96 4.71 7.70 10.59
CA PHE A 96 4.13 7.10 9.38
C PHE A 96 3.76 5.63 9.59
N THR A 97 4.66 4.84 10.18
CA THR A 97 4.37 3.44 10.52
C THR A 97 3.32 3.27 11.61
N PRO A 98 3.35 4.04 12.72
CA PRO A 98 2.26 4.05 13.69
C PRO A 98 0.89 4.38 13.09
N LEU A 99 0.79 5.37 12.20
CA LEU A 99 -0.47 5.69 11.50
C LEU A 99 -0.98 4.53 10.67
N PHE A 100 -0.09 3.88 9.95
CA PHE A 100 -0.44 2.69 9.17
C PHE A 100 -0.96 1.57 10.07
N ALA A 101 -0.33 1.32 11.20
CA ALA A 101 -0.77 0.34 12.20
C ALA A 101 -2.13 0.72 12.81
N MET A 102 -2.30 1.97 13.19
CA MET A 102 -3.56 2.49 13.74
C MET A 102 -4.74 2.27 12.80
N ALA A 103 -4.54 2.49 11.50
CA ALA A 103 -5.57 2.25 10.49
C ALA A 103 -5.96 0.76 10.35
N ARG A 104 -5.17 -0.18 10.89
CA ARG A 104 -5.43 -1.63 10.85
C ARG A 104 -6.00 -2.18 12.15
N ILE A 105 -5.98 -1.43 13.24
CA ILE A 105 -6.41 -1.91 14.56
C ILE A 105 -7.83 -2.48 14.52
N VAL A 106 -8.77 -1.79 13.87
CA VAL A 106 -10.16 -2.26 13.77
C VAL A 106 -10.23 -3.61 13.06
N GLY A 107 -9.53 -3.76 11.93
CA GLY A 107 -9.45 -5.01 11.19
C GLY A 107 -8.77 -6.13 11.99
N TRP A 108 -7.69 -5.82 12.70
CA TRP A 108 -7.03 -6.78 13.58
C TRP A 108 -7.94 -7.24 14.73
N CYS A 109 -8.69 -6.32 15.34
CA CYS A 109 -9.66 -6.68 16.38
C CYS A 109 -10.78 -7.56 15.82
N ALA A 110 -11.29 -7.26 14.62
CA ALA A 110 -12.29 -8.08 13.95
C ALA A 110 -11.77 -9.51 13.70
N HIS A 111 -10.59 -9.64 13.08
CA HIS A 111 -9.95 -10.93 12.84
C HIS A 111 -9.66 -11.69 14.14
N ARG A 112 -9.19 -10.97 15.16
CA ARG A 112 -8.94 -11.59 16.47
C ARG A 112 -10.22 -12.11 17.11
N ASN A 113 -11.31 -11.36 17.00
CA ASN A 113 -12.61 -11.80 17.49
C ASN A 113 -13.11 -13.06 16.75
N GLU A 114 -12.97 -13.09 15.43
CA GLU A 114 -13.29 -14.28 14.63
C GLU A 114 -12.43 -15.49 15.04
N GLU A 115 -11.12 -15.29 15.17
CA GLU A 115 -10.19 -16.33 15.57
C GLU A 115 -10.55 -16.95 16.95
N LEU A 116 -10.89 -16.11 17.92
CA LEU A 116 -11.25 -16.57 19.27
C LEU A 116 -12.55 -17.38 19.28
N ASN A 117 -13.48 -17.07 18.38
CA ASN A 117 -14.77 -17.75 18.25
C ASN A 117 -14.73 -18.93 17.26
N PHE A 118 -13.61 -19.17 16.62
CA PHE A 118 -13.44 -20.28 15.70
C PHE A 118 -13.07 -21.57 16.45
N GLU A 119 -13.77 -22.65 16.19
CA GLU A 119 -13.58 -23.94 16.93
C GLU A 119 -12.18 -24.51 16.78
N GLY A 120 -11.40 -24.23 15.88
CA GLY A 120 -10.06 -24.78 15.70
C GLY A 120 -8.95 -23.96 16.34
N LYS A 121 -9.18 -22.70 16.75
CA LYS A 121 -8.19 -21.75 17.33
C LYS A 121 -6.80 -21.82 16.69
N ARG A 122 -6.73 -21.90 15.38
CA ARG A 122 -5.49 -22.03 14.61
C ARG A 122 -5.21 -20.79 13.77
N ILE A 123 -3.97 -20.56 13.41
CA ILE A 123 -3.60 -19.53 12.46
C ILE A 123 -4.24 -19.85 11.10
N ILE A 124 -5.13 -18.98 10.66
CA ILE A 124 -5.81 -19.10 9.36
C ILE A 124 -5.02 -18.30 8.32
N ARG A 125 -4.67 -18.96 7.23
CA ARG A 125 -4.16 -18.30 6.03
C ARG A 125 -5.29 -18.25 5.01
N PRO A 126 -6.00 -17.11 4.87
CA PRO A 126 -7.15 -17.02 3.98
C PRO A 126 -6.71 -17.14 2.51
N ALA A 127 -7.55 -17.76 1.71
CA ALA A 127 -7.50 -17.61 0.25
C ALA A 127 -8.23 -16.30 -0.12
N TYR A 128 -7.63 -15.49 -0.99
CA TYR A 128 -8.24 -14.24 -1.46
C TYR A 128 -9.26 -14.54 -2.56
N LYS A 129 -10.39 -15.12 -2.17
CA LYS A 129 -11.51 -15.39 -3.08
C LYS A 129 -12.79 -14.78 -2.49
N ASN A 130 -13.39 -13.85 -3.20
CA ASN A 130 -14.73 -13.40 -2.86
C ASN A 130 -15.72 -14.54 -3.19
N VAL A 131 -16.52 -14.90 -2.20
CA VAL A 131 -17.57 -15.95 -2.33
C VAL A 131 -18.97 -15.35 -2.32
N LEU A 132 -19.07 -14.03 -2.17
CA LEU A 132 -20.32 -13.28 -2.22
C LEU A 132 -20.51 -12.67 -3.61
N ASP A 133 -21.75 -12.52 -4.03
CA ASP A 133 -22.10 -11.73 -5.19
C ASP A 133 -21.77 -10.25 -4.98
N ASP A 134 -21.62 -9.49 -6.06
CA ASP A 134 -21.37 -8.06 -5.99
C ASP A 134 -22.57 -7.37 -5.32
N LEU A 135 -22.30 -6.76 -4.16
CA LEU A 135 -23.30 -6.04 -3.39
C LEU A 135 -23.24 -4.55 -3.74
N ALA A 136 -24.40 -3.96 -4.04
CA ALA A 136 -24.49 -2.52 -4.22
C ALA A 136 -24.15 -1.78 -2.92
N TYR A 137 -23.35 -0.73 -3.01
CA TYR A 137 -23.03 0.11 -1.86
C TYR A 137 -24.31 0.80 -1.34
N ILE A 138 -24.61 0.58 -0.07
CA ILE A 138 -25.70 1.28 0.63
C ILE A 138 -25.08 2.39 1.48
N PRO A 139 -25.37 3.67 1.20
CA PRO A 139 -24.89 4.79 2.01
C PRO A 139 -25.27 4.64 3.49
N ILE A 140 -24.39 5.07 4.39
CA ILE A 140 -24.58 4.90 5.84
C ILE A 140 -25.92 5.42 6.37
N LYS A 141 -26.44 6.50 5.75
CA LYS A 141 -27.76 7.08 6.09
C LYS A 141 -28.96 6.23 5.68
N LYS A 142 -28.73 5.18 4.88
CA LYS A 142 -29.79 4.27 4.37
C LYS A 142 -29.63 2.84 4.89
N ARG A 143 -28.72 2.62 5.83
CA ARG A 143 -28.52 1.34 6.50
C ARG A 143 -29.41 1.20 7.74
#